data_cedf3b80c7da9f15767f41facbc6bd2d
#
_entry.id   cedf3b80c7da9f15767f41facbc6bd2d
#
_cell.length_a   1.000
_cell.length_b   1.000
_cell.length_c   1.000
_cell.angle_alpha   90.00
_cell.angle_beta   90.00
_cell.angle_gamma   90.00
#
_symmetry.space_group_name_H-M   'P 1'
#
loop_
_entity.id
_entity.type
_entity.pdbx_description
1 polymer ?
#
loop_
_entity_poly.entity_id
_entity_poly.type
_entity_poly.pdbx_seq_one_letter_code
_entity_poly.pdbx_strand_id
1 'polypeptide(L)'
;MEERKPITHITAGLVIAGLVIVFAIITNFLGLTQQKSLGFLQYLLIIGGLMFFVNQFGKANNYTKSFGDLFAFGFKSTAVFTSLYIVFIIIFFLLFPDIKEKSLEMARQQMEQSPNVTDEQIDKGMEIARKFFWVGVVGGSLLVFVIVGAIGSLLGAAITKKQPHNPFDQPAV
;
A
#
# COMPACT_ATOMS: atom_id res chain seq x y z
N MET A 1 9.20 -34.67 -2.77
CA MET A 1 8.47 -33.52 -2.16
C MET A 1 9.29 -32.29 -2.48
N GLU A 2 8.78 -31.42 -3.35
CA GLU A 2 9.45 -30.13 -3.57
C GLU A 2 9.42 -29.32 -2.27
N GLU A 3 10.57 -29.04 -1.69
CA GLU A 3 10.70 -28.06 -0.60
C GLU A 3 10.26 -26.69 -1.14
N ARG A 4 9.02 -26.33 -0.94
CA ARG A 4 8.54 -24.99 -1.23
C ARG A 4 9.27 -24.02 -0.31
N LYS A 5 10.22 -23.26 -0.87
CA LYS A 5 10.93 -22.22 -0.12
C LYS A 5 9.91 -21.34 0.62
N PRO A 6 10.10 -21.08 1.91
CA PRO A 6 9.18 -20.27 2.67
C PRO A 6 9.08 -18.86 2.05
N ILE A 7 7.86 -18.39 1.85
CA ILE A 7 7.61 -17.05 1.31
C ILE A 7 8.16 -16.04 2.31
N THR A 8 9.04 -15.15 1.84
CA THR A 8 9.61 -14.08 2.66
C THR A 8 8.73 -12.83 2.56
N HIS A 9 8.80 -11.96 3.57
CA HIS A 9 8.14 -10.65 3.54
C HIS A 9 8.65 -9.77 2.39
N ILE A 10 9.92 -9.97 1.96
CA ILE A 10 10.48 -9.28 0.80
C ILE A 10 9.76 -9.72 -0.49
N THR A 11 9.63 -11.04 -0.71
CA THR A 11 8.91 -11.57 -1.87
C THR A 11 7.46 -11.09 -1.90
N ALA A 12 6.76 -11.12 -0.76
CA ALA A 12 5.40 -10.63 -0.65
C ALA A 12 5.30 -9.14 -1.00
N GLY A 13 6.19 -8.32 -0.43
CA GLY A 13 6.23 -6.87 -0.72
C GLY A 13 6.54 -6.56 -2.17
N LEU A 14 7.48 -7.29 -2.80
CA LEU A 14 7.82 -7.16 -4.22
C LEU A 14 6.62 -7.47 -5.14
N VAL A 15 5.91 -8.57 -4.88
CA VAL A 15 4.75 -8.97 -5.69
C VAL A 15 3.62 -7.94 -5.54
N ILE A 16 3.33 -7.51 -4.32
CA ILE A 16 2.30 -6.48 -4.08
C ILE A 16 2.70 -5.18 -4.78
N ALA A 17 3.97 -4.74 -4.65
CA ALA A 17 4.46 -3.55 -5.34
C ALA A 17 4.29 -3.66 -6.85
N GLY A 18 4.69 -4.79 -7.44
CA GLY A 18 4.54 -5.03 -8.89
C GLY A 18 3.09 -4.94 -9.34
N LEU A 19 2.16 -5.58 -8.63
CA LEU A 19 0.73 -5.51 -8.96
C LEU A 19 0.18 -4.09 -8.88
N VAL A 20 0.51 -3.36 -7.81
CA VAL A 20 0.02 -1.98 -7.61
C VAL A 20 0.65 -1.01 -8.62
N ILE A 21 1.93 -1.17 -8.94
CA ILE A 21 2.61 -0.35 -9.95
C ILE A 21 2.00 -0.59 -11.34
N VAL A 22 1.82 -1.85 -11.74
CA VAL A 22 1.17 -2.17 -13.02
C VAL A 22 -0.25 -1.60 -13.07
N PHE A 23 -1.01 -1.74 -12.00
CA PHE A 23 -2.34 -1.16 -11.90
C PHE A 23 -2.31 0.37 -12.04
N ALA A 24 -1.38 1.05 -11.35
CA ALA A 24 -1.23 2.51 -11.42
C ALA A 24 -0.84 2.98 -12.83
N ILE A 25 0.05 2.27 -13.51
CA ILE A 25 0.45 2.56 -14.88
C ILE A 25 -0.76 2.42 -15.82
N ILE A 26 -1.48 1.31 -15.76
CA ILE A 26 -2.64 1.06 -16.62
C ILE A 26 -3.71 2.14 -16.42
N THR A 27 -4.07 2.45 -15.16
CA THR A 27 -5.10 3.45 -14.86
C THR A 27 -4.68 4.85 -15.30
N ASN A 28 -3.39 5.17 -15.22
CA ASN A 28 -2.88 6.46 -15.70
C ASN A 28 -2.96 6.57 -17.23
N PHE A 29 -2.47 5.58 -17.97
CA PHE A 29 -2.48 5.61 -19.43
C PHE A 29 -3.89 5.53 -20.04
N LEU A 30 -4.84 4.90 -19.34
CA LEU A 30 -6.25 4.90 -19.74
C LEU A 30 -7.01 6.19 -19.36
N GLY A 31 -6.35 7.15 -18.69
CA GLY A 31 -6.99 8.38 -18.23
C GLY A 31 -8.03 8.18 -17.11
N LEU A 32 -7.95 7.05 -16.41
CA LEU A 32 -8.95 6.64 -15.40
C LEU A 32 -8.58 7.05 -13.96
N THR A 33 -7.53 7.84 -13.79
CA THR A 33 -7.01 8.26 -12.47
C THR A 33 -8.02 9.05 -11.64
N GLN A 34 -9.01 9.69 -12.28
CA GLN A 34 -10.06 10.47 -11.59
C GLN A 34 -11.22 9.60 -11.07
N GLN A 35 -11.29 8.33 -11.47
CA GLN A 35 -12.36 7.44 -11.02
C GLN A 35 -12.09 6.98 -9.57
N LYS A 36 -12.84 7.53 -8.63
CA LYS A 36 -12.74 7.20 -7.19
C LYS A 36 -12.83 5.69 -6.92
N SER A 37 -13.66 4.97 -7.69
CA SER A 37 -13.81 3.51 -7.60
C SER A 37 -12.51 2.75 -7.84
N LEU A 38 -11.65 3.22 -8.75
CA LEU A 38 -10.35 2.60 -9.02
C LEU A 38 -9.33 2.84 -7.90
N GLY A 39 -9.41 4.00 -7.23
CA GLY A 39 -8.64 4.24 -6.01
C GLY A 39 -8.97 3.22 -4.91
N PHE A 40 -10.26 2.93 -4.70
CA PHE A 40 -10.69 1.88 -3.77
C PHE A 40 -10.21 0.50 -4.20
N LEU A 41 -10.24 0.17 -5.50
CA LEU A 41 -9.75 -1.10 -6.01
C LEU A 41 -8.25 -1.28 -5.73
N GLN A 42 -7.45 -0.23 -5.84
CA GLN A 42 -6.04 -0.27 -5.48
C GLN A 42 -5.83 -0.65 -4.01
N TYR A 43 -6.60 -0.09 -3.10
CA TYR A 43 -6.52 -0.46 -1.67
C TYR A 43 -6.96 -1.90 -1.43
N LEU A 44 -7.99 -2.37 -2.13
CA LEU A 44 -8.42 -3.77 -2.05
C LEU A 44 -7.34 -4.73 -2.55
N LEU A 45 -6.59 -4.36 -3.60
CA LEU A 45 -5.45 -5.15 -4.08
C LEU A 45 -4.34 -5.25 -3.02
N ILE A 46 -4.03 -4.14 -2.31
CA ILE A 46 -3.03 -4.15 -1.24
C ILE A 46 -3.50 -5.01 -0.07
N ILE A 47 -4.71 -4.77 0.43
CA ILE A 47 -5.28 -5.51 1.57
C ILE A 47 -5.39 -7.00 1.23
N GLY A 48 -5.98 -7.33 0.07
CA GLY A 48 -6.14 -8.71 -0.39
C GLY A 48 -4.81 -9.41 -0.60
N GLY A 49 -3.82 -8.73 -1.18
CA GLY A 49 -2.47 -9.23 -1.33
C GLY A 49 -1.80 -9.53 0.01
N LEU A 50 -1.91 -8.62 0.98
CA LEU A 50 -1.37 -8.84 2.33
C LEU A 50 -2.07 -10.01 3.03
N MET A 51 -3.40 -10.07 2.99
CA MET A 51 -4.17 -11.18 3.56
C MET A 51 -3.76 -12.53 2.95
N PHE A 52 -3.59 -12.57 1.63
CA PHE A 52 -3.14 -13.76 0.92
C PHE A 52 -1.73 -14.19 1.37
N PHE A 53 -0.76 -13.29 1.38
CA PHE A 53 0.62 -13.63 1.73
C PHE A 53 0.81 -13.95 3.21
N VAL A 54 0.09 -13.27 4.11
CA VAL A 54 0.09 -13.59 5.55
C VAL A 54 -0.46 -15.01 5.78
N ASN A 55 -1.54 -15.37 5.10
CA ASN A 55 -2.10 -16.72 5.17
C ASN A 55 -1.13 -17.78 4.61
N GLN A 56 -0.49 -17.49 3.47
CA GLN A 56 0.53 -18.38 2.89
C GLN A 56 1.75 -18.55 3.82
N PHE A 57 2.17 -17.47 4.49
CA PHE A 57 3.22 -17.54 5.49
C PHE A 57 2.79 -18.40 6.69
N GLY A 58 1.56 -18.24 7.18
CA GLY A 58 1.00 -19.09 8.23
C GLY A 58 0.97 -20.56 7.83
N LYS A 59 0.49 -20.86 6.61
CA LYS A 59 0.46 -22.21 6.04
C LYS A 59 1.85 -22.84 5.91
N ALA A 60 2.83 -22.07 5.40
CA ALA A 60 4.21 -22.55 5.25
C ALA A 60 4.89 -22.87 6.59
N ASN A 61 4.40 -22.28 7.69
CA ASN A 61 4.85 -22.55 9.04
C ASN A 61 3.89 -23.49 9.81
N ASN A 62 3.10 -24.30 9.10
CA ASN A 62 2.14 -25.25 9.70
C ASN A 62 1.17 -24.60 10.71
N TYR A 63 0.87 -23.31 10.53
CA TYR A 63 -0.01 -22.52 11.40
C TYR A 63 0.43 -22.42 12.87
N THR A 64 1.72 -22.63 13.15
CA THR A 64 2.30 -22.53 14.50
C THR A 64 2.65 -21.11 14.92
N LYS A 65 2.63 -20.16 13.96
CA LYS A 65 2.98 -18.76 14.21
C LYS A 65 1.91 -18.03 15.03
N SER A 66 2.37 -17.18 15.96
CA SER A 66 1.50 -16.32 16.73
C SER A 66 0.83 -15.25 15.86
N PHE A 67 -0.23 -14.61 16.40
CA PHE A 67 -0.84 -13.44 15.74
C PHE A 67 0.18 -12.34 15.48
N GLY A 68 1.06 -12.07 16.46
CA GLY A 68 2.11 -11.06 16.34
C GLY A 68 3.10 -11.35 15.23
N ASP A 69 3.50 -12.63 15.07
CA ASP A 69 4.40 -13.04 13.98
C ASP A 69 3.75 -12.85 12.60
N LEU A 70 2.47 -13.22 12.48
CA LEU A 70 1.69 -13.05 11.25
C LEU A 70 1.51 -11.58 10.90
N PHE A 71 1.14 -10.77 11.88
CA PHE A 71 1.04 -9.31 11.72
C PHE A 71 2.39 -8.70 11.33
N ALA A 72 3.47 -9.06 12.04
CA ALA A 72 4.81 -8.55 11.76
C ALA A 72 5.29 -8.92 10.35
N PHE A 73 4.96 -10.12 9.85
CA PHE A 73 5.23 -10.51 8.47
C PHE A 73 4.51 -9.59 7.48
N GLY A 74 3.21 -9.37 7.64
CA GLY A 74 2.42 -8.49 6.78
C GLY A 74 2.92 -7.04 6.84
N PHE A 75 3.21 -6.54 8.03
CA PHE A 75 3.68 -5.17 8.20
C PHE A 75 5.09 -4.94 7.62
N LYS A 76 6.00 -5.91 7.74
CA LYS A 76 7.30 -5.88 7.04
C LYS A 76 7.13 -5.94 5.52
N SER A 77 6.18 -6.72 5.02
CA SER A 77 5.83 -6.73 3.58
C SER A 77 5.32 -5.37 3.11
N THR A 78 4.53 -4.70 3.95
CA THR A 78 4.07 -3.32 3.70
C THR A 78 5.24 -2.35 3.59
N ALA A 79 6.23 -2.43 4.48
CA ALA A 79 7.41 -1.56 4.42
C ALA A 79 8.16 -1.73 3.08
N VAL A 80 8.37 -2.97 2.64
CA VAL A 80 9.02 -3.27 1.35
C VAL A 80 8.21 -2.71 0.18
N PHE A 81 6.91 -3.01 0.12
CA PHE A 81 6.01 -2.52 -0.91
C PHE A 81 5.99 -0.98 -0.96
N THR A 82 5.83 -0.32 0.18
CA THR A 82 5.76 1.14 0.27
C THR A 82 7.04 1.80 -0.21
N SER A 83 8.21 1.28 0.20
CA SER A 83 9.50 1.80 -0.26
C SER A 83 9.65 1.74 -1.77
N LEU A 84 9.29 0.61 -2.37
CA LEU A 84 9.36 0.43 -3.83
C LEU A 84 8.37 1.33 -4.57
N TYR A 85 7.15 1.48 -4.05
CA TYR A 85 6.15 2.35 -4.64
C TYR A 85 6.55 3.82 -4.57
N ILE A 86 7.18 4.26 -3.47
CA ILE A 86 7.70 5.63 -3.35
C ILE A 86 8.80 5.87 -4.39
N VAL A 87 9.74 4.94 -4.54
CA VAL A 87 10.78 5.04 -5.58
C VAL A 87 10.15 5.11 -6.97
N PHE A 88 9.18 4.24 -7.25
CA PHE A 88 8.44 4.25 -8.52
C PHE A 88 7.76 5.59 -8.77
N ILE A 89 7.01 6.13 -7.81
CA ILE A 89 6.25 7.37 -8.03
C ILE A 89 7.16 8.58 -8.24
N ILE A 90 8.30 8.62 -7.57
CA ILE A 90 9.31 9.66 -7.79
C ILE A 90 9.84 9.58 -9.23
N ILE A 91 10.27 8.39 -9.67
CA ILE A 91 10.77 8.18 -11.03
C ILE A 91 9.68 8.50 -12.05
N PHE A 92 8.45 8.08 -11.79
CA PHE A 92 7.31 8.30 -12.67
C PHE A 92 7.03 9.79 -12.91
N PHE A 93 6.99 10.61 -11.86
CA PHE A 93 6.81 12.05 -11.99
C PHE A 93 8.00 12.76 -12.62
N LEU A 94 9.22 12.24 -12.48
CA LEU A 94 10.40 12.77 -13.15
C LEU A 94 10.39 12.48 -14.65
N LEU A 95 9.92 11.30 -15.04
CA LEU A 95 9.81 10.91 -16.46
C LEU A 95 8.63 11.57 -17.17
N PHE A 96 7.54 11.84 -16.43
CA PHE A 96 6.32 12.41 -16.97
C PHE A 96 5.93 13.71 -16.23
N PRO A 97 6.65 14.83 -16.43
CA PRO A 97 6.40 16.08 -15.72
C PRO A 97 4.98 16.64 -15.96
N ASP A 98 4.38 16.36 -17.12
CA ASP A 98 3.01 16.77 -17.44
C ASP A 98 1.98 16.17 -16.47
N ILE A 99 2.27 14.99 -15.90
CA ILE A 99 1.38 14.35 -14.92
C ILE A 99 1.38 15.13 -13.62
N LYS A 100 2.53 15.72 -13.24
CA LYS A 100 2.61 16.60 -12.07
C LYS A 100 1.71 17.83 -12.25
N GLU A 101 1.80 18.49 -13.40
CA GLU A 101 0.97 19.68 -13.68
C GLU A 101 -0.52 19.32 -13.72
N LYS A 102 -0.89 18.19 -14.34
CA LYS A 102 -2.27 17.67 -14.30
C LYS A 102 -2.74 17.40 -12.88
N SER A 103 -1.89 16.85 -12.02
CA SER A 103 -2.24 16.59 -10.61
C SER A 103 -2.49 17.87 -9.83
N LEU A 104 -1.69 18.91 -10.08
CA LEU A 104 -1.88 20.23 -9.50
C LEU A 104 -3.15 20.91 -10.01
N GLU A 105 -3.42 20.79 -11.32
CA GLU A 105 -4.65 21.32 -11.91
C GLU A 105 -5.90 20.64 -11.32
N MET A 106 -5.88 19.32 -11.15
CA MET A 106 -6.96 18.59 -10.48
C MET A 106 -7.16 19.06 -9.03
N ALA A 107 -6.06 19.33 -8.30
CA ALA A 107 -6.14 19.87 -6.95
C ALA A 107 -6.80 21.26 -6.94
N ARG A 108 -6.48 22.13 -7.91
CA ARG A 108 -7.11 23.43 -8.09
C ARG A 108 -8.62 23.29 -8.32
N GLN A 109 -9.01 22.45 -9.28
CA GLN A 109 -10.41 22.19 -9.61
C GLN A 109 -11.21 21.66 -8.40
N GLN A 110 -10.59 20.82 -7.56
CA GLN A 110 -11.22 20.35 -6.32
C GLN A 110 -11.42 21.49 -5.31
N MET A 111 -10.47 22.42 -5.20
CA MET A 111 -10.62 23.61 -4.34
C MET A 111 -11.72 24.53 -4.87
N GLU A 112 -11.79 24.77 -6.17
CA GLU A 112 -12.82 25.59 -6.82
C GLU A 112 -14.24 25.03 -6.64
N GLN A 113 -14.37 23.70 -6.55
CA GLN A 113 -15.67 23.04 -6.29
C GLN A 113 -16.05 23.03 -4.80
N SER A 114 -15.16 23.44 -3.90
CA SER A 114 -15.43 23.46 -2.46
C SER A 114 -16.26 24.70 -2.10
N PRO A 115 -17.41 24.56 -1.45
CA PRO A 115 -18.22 25.70 -1.03
C PRO A 115 -17.44 26.55 -0.02
N ASN A 116 -17.56 27.88 -0.16
CA ASN A 116 -16.95 28.87 0.74
C ASN A 116 -15.42 29.04 0.65
N VAL A 117 -14.79 28.61 -0.41
CA VAL A 117 -13.38 28.89 -0.67
C VAL A 117 -13.25 30.08 -1.62
N THR A 118 -12.47 31.11 -1.23
CA THR A 118 -12.24 32.29 -2.07
C THR A 118 -11.07 32.07 -3.03
N ASP A 119 -11.03 32.85 -4.14
CA ASP A 119 -9.93 32.77 -5.11
C ASP A 119 -8.56 33.00 -4.46
N GLU A 120 -8.48 33.93 -3.49
CA GLU A 120 -7.25 34.17 -2.72
C GLU A 120 -6.81 32.93 -1.90
N GLN A 121 -7.75 32.20 -1.34
CA GLN A 121 -7.46 30.96 -0.61
C GLN A 121 -7.01 29.85 -1.55
N ILE A 122 -7.60 29.77 -2.76
CA ILE A 122 -7.18 28.84 -3.80
C ILE A 122 -5.76 29.14 -4.22
N ASP A 123 -5.44 30.39 -4.54
CA ASP A 123 -4.09 30.75 -5.00
C ASP A 123 -3.02 30.50 -3.93
N LYS A 124 -3.27 30.83 -2.67
CA LYS A 124 -2.38 30.48 -1.55
C LYS A 124 -2.25 28.97 -1.36
N GLY A 125 -3.35 28.25 -1.46
CA GLY A 125 -3.35 26.78 -1.38
C GLY A 125 -2.51 26.16 -2.50
N MET A 126 -2.63 26.68 -3.71
CA MET A 126 -1.86 26.21 -4.86
C MET A 126 -0.37 26.55 -4.77
N GLU A 127 -0.01 27.72 -4.22
CA GLU A 127 1.39 28.05 -3.94
C GLU A 127 2.01 27.03 -2.97
N ILE A 128 1.31 26.70 -1.88
CA ILE A 128 1.72 25.68 -0.92
C ILE A 128 1.81 24.31 -1.58
N ALA A 129 0.80 23.92 -2.37
CA ALA A 129 0.77 22.64 -3.07
C ALA A 129 1.96 22.48 -4.03
N ARG A 130 2.32 23.53 -4.78
CA ARG A 130 3.50 23.53 -5.67
C ARG A 130 4.80 23.45 -4.89
N LYS A 131 4.93 24.22 -3.83
CA LYS A 131 6.14 24.28 -2.98
C LYS A 131 6.42 22.97 -2.27
N PHE A 132 5.38 22.33 -1.74
CA PHE A 132 5.47 21.11 -0.96
C PHE A 132 5.01 19.86 -1.72
N PHE A 133 4.96 19.92 -3.05
CA PHE A 133 4.46 18.81 -3.88
C PHE A 133 5.08 17.46 -3.50
N TRP A 134 6.41 17.39 -3.44
CA TRP A 134 7.12 16.15 -3.12
C TRP A 134 6.86 15.68 -1.69
N VAL A 135 6.80 16.60 -0.74
CA VAL A 135 6.47 16.26 0.65
C VAL A 135 5.06 15.70 0.75
N GLY A 136 4.10 16.30 0.02
CA GLY A 136 2.73 15.84 -0.03
C GLY A 136 2.60 14.45 -0.68
N VAL A 137 3.24 14.25 -1.82
CA VAL A 137 3.18 12.97 -2.56
C VAL A 137 3.86 11.85 -1.77
N VAL A 138 5.09 12.05 -1.30
CA VAL A 138 5.85 11.03 -0.58
C VAL A 138 5.27 10.80 0.82
N GLY A 139 5.07 11.87 1.58
CA GLY A 139 4.55 11.78 2.95
C GLY A 139 3.11 11.27 3.00
N GLY A 140 2.25 11.76 2.09
CA GLY A 140 0.87 11.30 1.95
C GLY A 140 0.79 9.83 1.57
N SER A 141 1.56 9.39 0.58
CA SER A 141 1.62 7.98 0.18
C SER A 141 2.12 7.10 1.32
N LEU A 142 3.18 7.50 2.02
CA LEU A 142 3.73 6.76 3.15
C LEU A 142 2.67 6.60 4.25
N LEU A 143 2.00 7.67 4.64
CA LEU A 143 0.98 7.65 5.69
C LEU A 143 -0.19 6.73 5.31
N VAL A 144 -0.72 6.87 4.09
CA VAL A 144 -1.85 6.06 3.61
C VAL A 144 -1.47 4.58 3.54
N PHE A 145 -0.30 4.25 2.96
CA PHE A 145 0.10 2.85 2.83
C PHE A 145 0.47 2.19 4.15
N VAL A 146 1.00 2.92 5.12
CA VAL A 146 1.22 2.39 6.47
C VAL A 146 -0.12 2.03 7.12
N ILE A 147 -1.14 2.90 7.00
CA ILE A 147 -2.48 2.63 7.54
C ILE A 147 -3.13 1.44 6.82
N VAL A 148 -3.18 1.47 5.49
CA VAL A 148 -3.78 0.39 4.69
C VAL A 148 -3.04 -0.94 4.91
N GLY A 149 -1.72 -0.88 4.98
CA GLY A 149 -0.87 -2.02 5.25
C GLY A 149 -1.06 -2.60 6.65
N ALA A 150 -1.22 -1.75 7.67
CA ALA A 150 -1.56 -2.19 9.02
C ALA A 150 -2.91 -2.92 9.04
N ILE A 151 -3.94 -2.35 8.40
CA ILE A 151 -5.27 -2.96 8.26
C ILE A 151 -5.17 -4.31 7.55
N GLY A 152 -4.51 -4.39 6.40
CA GLY A 152 -4.34 -5.62 5.64
C GLY A 152 -3.57 -6.69 6.41
N SER A 153 -2.54 -6.28 7.17
CA SER A 153 -1.74 -7.18 8.01
C SER A 153 -2.53 -7.71 9.20
N LEU A 154 -3.34 -6.85 9.86
CA LEU A 154 -4.24 -7.24 10.95
C LEU A 154 -5.29 -8.23 10.45
N LEU A 155 -5.96 -7.91 9.35
CA LEU A 155 -6.97 -8.80 8.75
C LEU A 155 -6.35 -10.13 8.33
N GLY A 156 -5.20 -10.11 7.66
CA GLY A 156 -4.46 -11.32 7.28
C GLY A 156 -4.10 -12.19 8.48
N ALA A 157 -3.60 -11.59 9.57
CA ALA A 157 -3.27 -12.31 10.81
C ALA A 157 -4.53 -12.85 11.53
N ALA A 158 -5.65 -12.12 11.44
CA ALA A 158 -6.90 -12.53 12.08
C ALA A 158 -7.55 -13.73 11.39
N ILE A 159 -7.56 -13.77 10.05
CA ILE A 159 -8.19 -14.85 9.27
C ILE A 159 -7.29 -16.09 9.12
N THR A 160 -5.99 -15.95 9.36
CA THR A 160 -5.06 -17.08 9.26
C THR A 160 -5.33 -18.08 10.39
N LYS A 161 -5.56 -19.35 10.04
CA LYS A 161 -5.76 -20.43 11.02
C LYS A 161 -4.56 -20.50 11.97
N LYS A 162 -4.84 -20.88 13.22
CA LYS A 162 -3.83 -21.16 14.25
C LYS A 162 -4.03 -22.57 14.73
N GLN A 163 -2.95 -23.31 14.91
CA GLN A 163 -3.06 -24.58 15.64
C GLN A 163 -3.32 -24.27 17.11
N PRO A 164 -4.23 -25.01 17.76
CA PRO A 164 -4.36 -24.95 19.22
C PRO A 164 -3.00 -25.29 19.84
N HIS A 165 -2.50 -24.41 20.68
CA HIS A 165 -1.31 -24.73 21.47
C HIS A 165 -1.67 -25.89 22.43
N ASN A 166 -1.07 -27.07 22.20
CA ASN A 166 -1.27 -28.20 23.09
C ASN A 166 -0.38 -27.96 24.33
N PRO A 167 -0.92 -27.70 25.52
CA PRO A 167 -0.13 -27.38 26.71
C PRO A 167 0.80 -28.51 27.14
N PHE A 168 0.67 -29.70 26.52
CA PHE A 168 1.49 -30.89 26.82
C PHE A 168 2.68 -31.06 25.83
N ASP A 169 2.80 -30.27 24.80
CA ASP A 169 3.99 -30.23 23.91
C ASP A 169 5.13 -29.48 24.59
N GLN A 170 5.61 -29.95 25.72
CA GLN A 170 6.89 -29.51 26.26
C GLN A 170 8.00 -30.10 25.39
N PRO A 171 8.97 -29.27 24.92
CA PRO A 171 10.15 -29.84 24.29
C PRO A 171 10.84 -30.74 25.32
N ALA A 172 11.06 -32.00 24.95
CA ALA A 172 11.88 -32.90 25.73
C ALA A 172 13.25 -32.25 25.94
N VAL A 173 13.62 -32.02 27.20
CA VAL A 173 14.92 -31.48 27.63
C VAL A 173 15.99 -32.51 27.35
#